data_046716b2d9369b2218fa2a1538e717af
#
_entry.id   046716b2d9369b2218fa2a1538e717af
#
_cell.length_a   1.000
_cell.length_b   1.000
_cell.length_c   1.000
_cell.angle_alpha   90.00
_cell.angle_beta   90.00
_cell.angle_gamma   90.00
#
_symmetry.space_group_name_H-M   'P 1'
#
loop_
_entity.id
_entity.type
_entity.pdbx_description
1 polymer ?
#
loop_
_entity_poly.entity_id
_entity_poly.type
_entity_poly.pdbx_seq_one_letter_code
_entity_poly.pdbx_strand_id
1 'polypeptide(L)'
;MSNEIKKGLLGIVVDETEISKVMPEINSLTYRGYAAQDLCARCDFEEVAFLILNKELPNKKQLKNFKKELSKEITLSKNLINILKQMPKKSHPMDVARTAVSVMGLEDKETKDNSPKANLRKAVRILAKTPTALAAFYRLRKGKKIISPNKKITFSENFFHMCFGKVPDKEIVKAFDISLILYAEHSFNVSTFTARTITSSLSDIHGAITGAIASLKGPLHGGANEEVMHMMKRIKKPENAFRWINNALKNKDVVMGFGHRVYKSGDSRVPTMREYFKRVAIIKKDKTFEKIYDIVEKVMIEKKNIYPNVDYPTGPMYHLMGFDTDFFTPIFVISRITGWSAHIMEQHTANKLIRPLASYKGNKHRKVLQLNQR
;
A
#
# COMPACT_ATOMS: atom_id res chain seq x y z
N MET A 1 -31.99 -14.07 -18.67
CA MET A 1 -30.70 -14.15 -17.94
C MET A 1 -31.00 -13.87 -16.48
N SER A 2 -30.71 -14.80 -15.55
CA SER A 2 -30.91 -14.61 -14.12
C SER A 2 -29.97 -13.49 -13.65
N ASN A 3 -30.54 -12.38 -13.20
CA ASN A 3 -29.75 -11.26 -12.61
C ASN A 3 -29.22 -11.67 -11.23
N GLU A 4 -28.31 -12.66 -11.19
CA GLU A 4 -27.66 -13.04 -9.94
C GLU A 4 -26.75 -11.90 -9.48
N ILE A 5 -27.01 -11.39 -8.27
CA ILE A 5 -26.21 -10.32 -7.68
C ILE A 5 -24.90 -10.89 -7.14
N LYS A 6 -23.79 -10.65 -7.83
CA LYS A 6 -22.45 -11.03 -7.37
C LYS A 6 -21.93 -10.00 -6.35
N LYS A 7 -22.32 -10.17 -5.07
CA LYS A 7 -21.89 -9.29 -3.98
C LYS A 7 -20.38 -9.21 -3.89
N GLY A 8 -19.85 -7.97 -3.82
CA GLY A 8 -18.41 -7.72 -3.75
C GLY A 8 -17.66 -8.11 -5.02
N LEU A 9 -18.33 -8.24 -6.17
CA LEU A 9 -17.77 -8.56 -7.49
C LEU A 9 -16.93 -9.86 -7.51
N LEU A 10 -17.24 -10.83 -6.64
CA LEU A 10 -16.48 -12.09 -6.57
C LEU A 10 -16.58 -12.85 -7.89
N GLY A 11 -15.43 -13.12 -8.53
CA GLY A 11 -15.35 -13.84 -9.80
C GLY A 11 -15.75 -13.02 -11.03
N ILE A 12 -15.97 -11.71 -10.87
CA ILE A 12 -16.26 -10.82 -12.00
C ILE A 12 -14.97 -10.21 -12.54
N VAL A 13 -14.71 -10.42 -13.82
CA VAL A 13 -13.68 -9.70 -14.57
C VAL A 13 -14.30 -8.38 -15.04
N VAL A 14 -13.73 -7.25 -14.60
CA VAL A 14 -14.31 -5.92 -14.87
C VAL A 14 -13.58 -5.17 -15.98
N ASP A 15 -12.31 -5.50 -16.23
CA ASP A 15 -11.49 -4.89 -17.28
C ASP A 15 -10.21 -5.71 -17.49
N GLU A 16 -9.43 -5.36 -18.51
CA GLU A 16 -8.12 -5.93 -18.83
C GLU A 16 -6.99 -5.10 -18.20
N THR A 17 -5.81 -5.70 -18.00
CA THR A 17 -4.62 -5.01 -17.53
C THR A 17 -3.34 -5.69 -18.01
N GLU A 18 -2.35 -4.88 -18.40
CA GLU A 18 -1.00 -5.32 -18.74
C GLU A 18 -0.02 -5.15 -17.55
N ILE A 19 -0.49 -4.65 -16.39
CA ILE A 19 0.40 -4.18 -15.31
C ILE A 19 0.87 -5.33 -14.44
N SER A 20 -0.06 -6.19 -14.00
CA SER A 20 0.29 -7.32 -13.15
C SER A 20 -0.69 -8.48 -13.29
N LYS A 21 -0.22 -9.68 -12.96
CA LYS A 21 -1.04 -10.89 -12.92
C LYS A 21 -0.78 -11.65 -11.63
N VAL A 22 -1.85 -11.96 -10.91
CA VAL A 22 -1.84 -12.90 -9.79
C VAL A 22 -2.13 -14.30 -10.34
N MET A 23 -1.26 -15.25 -10.11
CA MET A 23 -1.35 -16.64 -10.59
C MET A 23 -1.40 -17.58 -9.38
N PRO A 24 -2.59 -17.79 -8.79
CA PRO A 24 -2.72 -18.61 -7.57
C PRO A 24 -2.37 -20.09 -7.81
N GLU A 25 -2.55 -20.56 -9.03
CA GLU A 25 -2.27 -21.95 -9.43
C GLU A 25 -0.79 -22.35 -9.34
N ILE A 26 0.11 -21.38 -9.52
CA ILE A 26 1.57 -21.58 -9.37
C ILE A 26 2.15 -20.73 -8.23
N ASN A 27 1.28 -20.17 -7.40
CA ASN A 27 1.64 -19.28 -6.30
C ASN A 27 2.63 -18.17 -6.71
N SER A 28 2.28 -17.40 -7.75
CA SER A 28 3.13 -16.35 -8.29
C SER A 28 2.37 -15.03 -8.47
N LEU A 29 3.13 -13.95 -8.49
CA LEU A 29 2.70 -12.59 -8.83
C LEU A 29 3.72 -12.02 -9.80
N THR A 30 3.25 -11.46 -10.92
CA THR A 30 4.15 -10.81 -11.88
C THR A 30 3.82 -9.32 -12.02
N TYR A 31 4.85 -8.50 -12.23
CA TYR A 31 4.76 -7.11 -12.65
C TYR A 31 5.30 -7.01 -14.07
N ARG A 32 4.46 -6.59 -15.02
CA ARG A 32 4.83 -6.52 -16.43
C ARG A 32 5.50 -7.81 -16.96
N GLY A 33 5.04 -8.97 -16.46
CA GLY A 33 5.57 -10.29 -16.84
C GLY A 33 6.74 -10.80 -16.01
N TYR A 34 7.41 -9.97 -15.22
CA TYR A 34 8.51 -10.40 -14.33
C TYR A 34 7.98 -10.87 -12.97
N ALA A 35 8.43 -12.02 -12.48
CA ALA A 35 8.04 -12.51 -11.17
C ALA A 35 8.52 -11.57 -10.06
N ALA A 36 7.62 -11.24 -9.12
CA ALA A 36 7.94 -10.32 -8.02
C ALA A 36 9.12 -10.82 -7.17
N GLN A 37 9.28 -12.14 -7.01
CA GLN A 37 10.39 -12.75 -6.31
C GLN A 37 11.73 -12.51 -7.02
N ASP A 38 11.75 -12.63 -8.36
CA ASP A 38 12.96 -12.36 -9.15
C ASP A 38 13.34 -10.88 -9.11
N LEU A 39 12.33 -9.99 -9.14
CA LEU A 39 12.55 -8.56 -8.95
C LEU A 39 13.14 -8.26 -7.57
N CYS A 40 12.65 -8.91 -6.50
CA CYS A 40 13.23 -8.78 -5.16
C CYS A 40 14.68 -9.24 -5.08
N ALA A 41 15.03 -10.30 -5.81
CA ALA A 41 16.38 -10.86 -5.80
C ALA A 41 17.40 -10.02 -6.57
N ARG A 42 16.96 -9.27 -7.60
CA ARG A 42 17.86 -8.68 -8.61
C ARG A 42 17.75 -7.17 -8.77
N CYS A 43 16.67 -6.55 -8.30
CA CYS A 43 16.39 -5.13 -8.48
C CYS A 43 16.31 -4.38 -7.16
N ASP A 44 16.43 -3.07 -7.23
CA ASP A 44 15.98 -2.15 -6.18
C ASP A 44 14.57 -1.61 -6.48
N PHE A 45 13.97 -0.92 -5.50
CA PHE A 45 12.60 -0.42 -5.63
C PHE A 45 12.47 0.59 -6.77
N GLU A 46 13.48 1.44 -7.01
CA GLU A 46 13.41 2.43 -8.10
C GLU A 46 13.41 1.77 -9.48
N GLU A 47 14.08 0.62 -9.65
CA GLU A 47 14.03 -0.16 -10.91
C GLU A 47 12.64 -0.74 -11.12
N VAL A 48 12.02 -1.28 -10.07
CA VAL A 48 10.67 -1.85 -10.12
C VAL A 48 9.62 -0.75 -10.33
N ALA A 49 9.78 0.41 -9.69
CA ALA A 49 8.92 1.55 -9.92
C ALA A 49 8.99 2.03 -11.38
N PHE A 50 10.20 2.09 -11.94
CA PHE A 50 10.39 2.40 -13.37
C PHE A 50 9.68 1.36 -14.26
N LEU A 51 9.90 0.07 -14.01
CA LEU A 51 9.26 -1.03 -14.76
C LEU A 51 7.73 -0.88 -14.80
N ILE A 52 7.11 -0.71 -13.64
CA ILE A 52 5.64 -0.63 -13.55
C ILE A 52 5.10 0.59 -14.33
N LEU A 53 5.77 1.74 -14.20
CA LEU A 53 5.35 2.99 -14.82
C LEU A 53 5.68 3.06 -16.33
N ASN A 54 6.80 2.48 -16.76
CA ASN A 54 7.32 2.60 -18.13
C ASN A 54 7.23 1.31 -18.94
N LYS A 55 6.63 0.23 -18.40
CA LYS A 55 6.36 -1.07 -19.03
C LYS A 55 7.55 -2.02 -19.13
N GLU A 56 8.79 -1.55 -19.12
CA GLU A 56 10.02 -2.32 -19.27
C GLU A 56 11.04 -1.99 -18.17
N LEU A 57 11.92 -2.94 -17.84
CA LEU A 57 13.05 -2.68 -16.94
C LEU A 57 13.99 -1.61 -17.50
N PRO A 58 14.49 -0.71 -16.64
CA PRO A 58 15.38 0.35 -17.11
C PRO A 58 16.77 -0.19 -17.45
N ASN A 59 17.36 0.32 -18.52
CA ASN A 59 18.82 0.26 -18.66
C ASN A 59 19.50 1.28 -17.72
N LYS A 60 20.85 1.20 -17.61
CA LYS A 60 21.64 2.08 -16.70
C LYS A 60 21.35 3.57 -16.90
N LYS A 61 21.21 4.02 -18.16
CA LYS A 61 20.95 5.44 -18.49
C LYS A 61 19.53 5.84 -18.06
N GLN A 62 18.55 5.01 -18.35
CA GLN A 62 17.16 5.24 -17.96
C GLN A 62 16.99 5.29 -16.44
N LEU A 63 17.58 4.34 -15.72
CA LEU A 63 17.54 4.32 -14.25
C LEU A 63 18.18 5.58 -13.66
N LYS A 64 19.36 5.98 -14.16
CA LYS A 64 20.03 7.21 -13.72
C LYS A 64 19.15 8.45 -13.93
N ASN A 65 18.48 8.55 -15.08
CA ASN A 65 17.58 9.66 -15.38
C ASN A 65 16.35 9.64 -14.46
N PHE A 66 15.74 8.48 -14.24
CA PHE A 66 14.59 8.33 -13.36
C PHE A 66 14.90 8.72 -11.90
N LYS A 67 16.03 8.22 -11.37
CA LYS A 67 16.53 8.64 -10.04
C LYS A 67 16.78 10.15 -9.95
N LYS A 68 17.27 10.77 -11.02
CA LYS A 68 17.44 12.22 -11.10
C LYS A 68 16.11 12.98 -11.10
N GLU A 69 15.09 12.46 -11.80
CA GLU A 69 13.74 13.05 -11.81
C GLU A 69 13.09 12.96 -10.43
N LEU A 70 13.12 11.78 -9.78
CA LEU A 70 12.66 11.63 -8.41
C LEU A 70 13.35 12.61 -7.44
N SER A 71 14.67 12.73 -7.57
CA SER A 71 15.49 13.64 -6.74
C SER A 71 15.18 15.13 -6.98
N LYS A 72 14.75 15.53 -8.16
CA LYS A 72 14.28 16.90 -8.43
C LYS A 72 12.97 17.20 -7.72
N GLU A 73 12.06 16.24 -7.72
CA GLU A 73 10.68 16.39 -7.27
C GLU A 73 10.48 16.12 -5.77
N ILE A 74 11.50 15.61 -5.07
CA ILE A 74 11.38 15.14 -3.68
C ILE A 74 11.08 16.23 -2.66
N THR A 75 11.32 17.51 -3.00
CA THR A 75 11.16 18.65 -2.08
C THR A 75 9.70 19.10 -2.03
N LEU A 76 9.19 19.31 -0.81
CA LEU A 76 7.84 19.83 -0.61
C LEU A 76 7.80 21.34 -0.80
N SER A 77 6.66 21.85 -1.22
CA SER A 77 6.37 23.30 -1.23
C SER A 77 6.30 23.87 0.19
N LYS A 78 6.55 25.16 0.34
CA LYS A 78 6.37 25.88 1.62
C LYS A 78 4.92 25.76 2.10
N ASN A 79 3.95 25.83 1.18
CA ASN A 79 2.53 25.73 1.50
C ASN A 79 2.18 24.34 2.07
N LEU A 80 2.58 23.25 1.40
CA LEU A 80 2.35 21.89 1.92
C LEU A 80 3.02 21.68 3.29
N ILE A 81 4.24 22.18 3.50
CA ILE A 81 4.90 22.13 4.82
C ILE A 81 4.08 22.87 5.88
N ASN A 82 3.54 24.04 5.57
CA ASN A 82 2.71 24.80 6.51
C ASN A 82 1.39 24.07 6.83
N ILE A 83 0.75 23.47 5.84
CA ILE A 83 -0.43 22.63 6.05
C ILE A 83 -0.10 21.43 6.96
N LEU A 84 1.02 20.72 6.72
CA LEU A 84 1.45 19.60 7.56
C LEU A 84 1.70 20.04 9.02
N LYS A 85 2.24 21.23 9.26
CA LYS A 85 2.44 21.79 10.62
C LYS A 85 1.13 22.06 11.35
N GLN A 86 0.06 22.41 10.63
CA GLN A 86 -1.27 22.70 11.18
C GLN A 86 -2.10 21.45 11.44
N MET A 87 -1.74 20.29 10.86
CA MET A 87 -2.47 19.05 11.08
C MET A 87 -2.40 18.58 12.54
N PRO A 88 -3.52 18.10 13.11
CA PRO A 88 -3.52 17.58 14.47
C PRO A 88 -2.51 16.46 14.62
N LYS A 89 -1.63 16.56 15.62
CA LYS A 89 -0.53 15.58 15.86
C LYS A 89 -1.01 14.15 16.12
N LYS A 90 -2.26 13.99 16.57
CA LYS A 90 -2.90 12.70 16.81
C LYS A 90 -3.61 12.13 15.59
N SER A 91 -3.63 12.85 14.46
CA SER A 91 -4.24 12.34 13.22
C SER A 91 -3.54 11.05 12.78
N HIS A 92 -4.33 10.12 12.26
CA HIS A 92 -3.77 8.92 11.65
C HIS A 92 -2.96 9.30 10.40
N PRO A 93 -1.73 8.78 10.23
CA PRO A 93 -0.87 9.18 9.10
C PRO A 93 -1.47 8.90 7.71
N MET A 94 -2.39 7.94 7.59
CA MET A 94 -3.15 7.73 6.34
C MET A 94 -4.04 8.92 5.96
N ASP A 95 -4.62 9.60 6.95
CA ASP A 95 -5.43 10.80 6.70
C ASP A 95 -4.55 11.96 6.25
N VAL A 96 -3.34 12.04 6.82
CA VAL A 96 -2.32 13.00 6.38
C VAL A 96 -1.84 12.70 4.96
N ALA A 97 -1.59 11.42 4.62
CA ALA A 97 -1.16 11.02 3.29
C ALA A 97 -2.18 11.45 2.22
N ARG A 98 -3.48 11.14 2.41
CA ARG A 98 -4.51 11.51 1.42
C ARG A 98 -4.67 13.03 1.31
N THR A 99 -4.59 13.76 2.42
CA THR A 99 -4.65 15.24 2.40
C THR A 99 -3.44 15.82 1.68
N ALA A 100 -2.24 15.31 1.95
CA ALA A 100 -1.01 15.76 1.29
C ALA A 100 -1.07 15.56 -0.23
N VAL A 101 -1.55 14.39 -0.70
CA VAL A 101 -1.70 14.14 -2.14
C VAL A 101 -2.76 15.06 -2.76
N SER A 102 -3.87 15.32 -2.07
CA SER A 102 -4.87 16.28 -2.54
C SER A 102 -4.30 17.69 -2.67
N VAL A 103 -3.52 18.15 -1.68
CA VAL A 103 -2.82 19.45 -1.75
C VAL A 103 -1.81 19.48 -2.89
N MET A 104 -1.05 18.39 -3.13
CA MET A 104 -0.16 18.30 -4.29
C MET A 104 -0.92 18.51 -5.61
N GLY A 105 -2.16 18.03 -5.70
CA GLY A 105 -3.03 18.26 -6.87
C GLY A 105 -3.44 19.72 -7.06
N LEU A 106 -3.68 20.43 -5.95
CA LEU A 106 -3.98 21.88 -6.02
C LEU A 106 -2.78 22.70 -6.52
N GLU A 107 -1.56 22.24 -6.24
CA GLU A 107 -0.32 22.94 -6.60
C GLU A 107 0.25 22.49 -7.98
N ASP A 108 -0.25 21.38 -8.53
CA ASP A 108 0.27 20.83 -9.78
C ASP A 108 -0.31 21.57 -11.00
N LYS A 109 0.55 22.25 -11.75
CA LYS A 109 0.16 23.00 -12.94
C LYS A 109 -0.40 22.14 -14.07
N GLU A 110 -0.08 20.84 -14.06
CA GLU A 110 -0.54 19.87 -15.05
C GLU A 110 -1.77 19.05 -14.58
N THR A 111 -2.42 19.41 -13.47
CA THR A 111 -3.54 18.65 -12.89
C THR A 111 -4.62 18.32 -13.92
N LYS A 112 -4.98 19.25 -14.77
CA LYS A 112 -6.02 19.09 -15.81
C LYS A 112 -5.57 18.31 -17.04
N ASP A 113 -4.27 18.10 -17.24
CA ASP A 113 -3.75 17.36 -18.39
C ASP A 113 -3.66 15.86 -18.05
N ASN A 114 -4.57 15.07 -18.61
CA ASN A 114 -4.62 13.61 -18.45
C ASN A 114 -3.89 12.86 -19.58
N SER A 115 -3.08 13.53 -20.39
CA SER A 115 -2.26 12.86 -21.40
C SER A 115 -1.28 11.88 -20.74
N PRO A 116 -0.88 10.79 -21.43
CA PRO A 116 0.05 9.79 -20.88
C PRO A 116 1.36 10.40 -20.37
N LYS A 117 1.91 11.37 -21.09
CA LYS A 117 3.16 12.05 -20.70
C LYS A 117 2.98 12.92 -19.44
N ALA A 118 1.90 13.67 -19.34
CA ALA A 118 1.62 14.49 -18.16
C ALA A 118 1.33 13.61 -16.94
N ASN A 119 0.55 12.54 -17.10
CA ASN A 119 0.27 11.59 -16.03
C ASN A 119 1.54 10.90 -15.52
N LEU A 120 2.47 10.51 -16.40
CA LEU A 120 3.75 9.95 -15.98
C LEU A 120 4.57 10.95 -15.14
N ARG A 121 4.66 12.22 -15.56
CA ARG A 121 5.33 13.28 -14.76
C ARG A 121 4.66 13.50 -13.42
N LYS A 122 3.32 13.54 -13.37
CA LYS A 122 2.55 13.66 -12.13
C LYS A 122 2.78 12.45 -11.21
N ALA A 123 2.78 11.23 -11.77
CA ALA A 123 3.09 10.01 -11.02
C ALA A 123 4.48 10.08 -10.35
N VAL A 124 5.51 10.53 -11.07
CA VAL A 124 6.86 10.74 -10.53
C VAL A 124 6.86 11.77 -9.40
N ARG A 125 6.14 12.89 -9.57
CA ARG A 125 6.02 13.92 -8.53
C ARG A 125 5.34 13.39 -7.25
N ILE A 126 4.24 12.65 -7.39
CA ILE A 126 3.51 12.07 -6.26
C ILE A 126 4.38 11.02 -5.56
N LEU A 127 5.03 10.13 -6.32
CA LEU A 127 5.93 9.10 -5.79
C LEU A 127 7.09 9.71 -5.00
N ALA A 128 7.69 10.79 -5.51
CA ALA A 128 8.81 11.46 -4.84
C ALA A 128 8.39 12.25 -3.58
N LYS A 129 7.26 12.96 -3.62
CA LYS A 129 6.84 13.88 -2.55
C LYS A 129 6.11 13.19 -1.40
N THR A 130 5.37 12.11 -1.66
CA THR A 130 4.56 11.46 -0.62
C THR A 130 5.41 10.91 0.54
N PRO A 131 6.53 10.19 0.33
CA PRO A 131 7.38 9.76 1.44
C PRO A 131 7.96 10.94 2.23
N THR A 132 8.29 12.04 1.55
CA THR A 132 8.79 13.25 2.22
C THR A 132 7.70 13.89 3.09
N ALA A 133 6.46 13.96 2.62
CA ALA A 133 5.33 14.49 3.40
C ALA A 133 5.04 13.61 4.64
N LEU A 134 5.06 12.28 4.48
CA LEU A 134 4.87 11.35 5.57
C LEU A 134 5.99 11.42 6.60
N ALA A 135 7.26 11.48 6.17
CA ALA A 135 8.39 11.63 7.06
C ALA A 135 8.39 12.98 7.79
N ALA A 136 7.98 14.06 7.11
CA ALA A 136 7.79 15.37 7.74
C ALA A 136 6.75 15.29 8.86
N PHE A 137 5.58 14.69 8.60
CA PHE A 137 4.54 14.51 9.62
C PHE A 137 4.99 13.57 10.76
N TYR A 138 5.71 12.47 10.44
CA TYR A 138 6.29 11.58 11.45
C TYR A 138 7.14 12.32 12.49
N ARG A 139 7.90 13.32 12.05
CA ARG A 139 8.70 14.14 12.94
C ARG A 139 7.88 15.22 13.66
N LEU A 140 7.00 15.91 12.93
CA LEU A 140 6.15 16.97 13.50
C LEU A 140 5.26 16.47 14.62
N ARG A 141 4.65 15.28 14.47
CA ARG A 141 3.80 14.69 15.51
C ARG A 141 4.59 14.37 16.81
N LYS A 142 5.89 14.13 16.68
CA LYS A 142 6.82 13.90 17.81
C LYS A 142 7.51 15.18 18.32
N GLY A 143 7.08 16.35 17.88
CA GLY A 143 7.67 17.63 18.27
C GLY A 143 9.09 17.87 17.73
N LYS A 144 9.51 17.10 16.69
CA LYS A 144 10.85 17.17 16.10
C LYS A 144 10.85 18.05 14.85
N LYS A 145 12.00 18.70 14.56
CA LYS A 145 12.19 19.45 13.31
C LYS A 145 12.15 18.51 12.10
N ILE A 146 11.57 18.98 10.99
CA ILE A 146 11.60 18.28 9.71
C ILE A 146 13.05 18.14 9.25
N ILE A 147 13.40 16.98 8.70
CA ILE A 147 14.69 16.74 8.06
C ILE A 147 14.47 16.79 6.54
N SER A 148 15.30 17.60 5.87
CA SER A 148 15.27 17.68 4.41
C SER A 148 15.75 16.39 3.76
N PRO A 149 15.18 16.00 2.62
CA PRO A 149 15.63 14.82 1.87
C PRO A 149 17.10 15.00 1.44
N ASN A 150 17.85 13.91 1.47
CA ASN A 150 19.20 13.83 0.94
C ASN A 150 19.15 13.29 -0.49
N LYS A 151 19.52 14.12 -1.46
CA LYS A 151 19.46 13.79 -2.89
C LYS A 151 20.54 12.82 -3.38
N LYS A 152 21.44 12.37 -2.50
CA LYS A 152 22.60 11.52 -2.84
C LYS A 152 22.44 10.06 -2.42
N ILE A 153 21.40 9.72 -1.67
CA ILE A 153 21.14 8.38 -1.17
C ILE A 153 19.89 7.77 -1.84
N THR A 154 19.69 6.46 -1.72
CA THR A 154 18.57 5.74 -2.35
C THR A 154 17.21 6.16 -1.77
N PHE A 155 16.15 5.80 -2.46
CA PHE A 155 14.78 6.06 -2.02
C PHE A 155 14.51 5.50 -0.61
N SER A 156 14.89 4.25 -0.36
CA SER A 156 14.70 3.56 0.92
C SER A 156 15.56 4.18 2.04
N GLU A 157 16.85 4.44 1.78
CA GLU A 157 17.73 5.13 2.74
C GLU A 157 17.19 6.51 3.11
N ASN A 158 16.66 7.22 2.13
CA ASN A 158 16.16 8.58 2.33
C ASN A 158 14.93 8.62 3.24
N PHE A 159 14.04 7.64 3.14
CA PHE A 159 12.91 7.57 4.05
C PHE A 159 13.35 7.38 5.51
N PHE A 160 14.30 6.49 5.78
CA PHE A 160 14.90 6.36 7.12
C PHE A 160 15.59 7.64 7.57
N HIS A 161 16.39 8.25 6.71
CA HIS A 161 17.06 9.53 7.00
C HIS A 161 16.06 10.61 7.41
N MET A 162 14.99 10.79 6.63
CA MET A 162 13.96 11.80 6.91
C MET A 162 13.17 11.51 8.18
N CYS A 163 12.85 10.24 8.47
CA CYS A 163 12.09 9.85 9.67
C CYS A 163 12.94 9.91 10.94
N PHE A 164 14.14 9.33 10.91
CA PHE A 164 14.96 9.08 12.10
C PHE A 164 16.21 9.93 12.22
N GLY A 165 16.62 10.64 11.16
CA GLY A 165 17.86 11.42 11.11
C GLY A 165 19.12 10.59 10.86
N LYS A 166 18.95 9.31 10.58
CA LYS A 166 20.04 8.37 10.27
C LYS A 166 19.57 7.26 9.35
N VAL A 167 20.49 6.68 8.59
CA VAL A 167 20.28 5.47 7.80
C VAL A 167 20.69 4.28 8.68
N PRO A 168 19.85 3.23 8.80
CA PRO A 168 20.19 2.04 9.57
C PRO A 168 21.19 1.14 8.81
N ASP A 169 21.45 -0.05 9.37
CA ASP A 169 22.21 -1.11 8.73
C ASP A 169 21.71 -1.43 7.31
N LYS A 170 22.64 -1.79 6.41
CA LYS A 170 22.33 -2.07 5.00
C LYS A 170 21.30 -3.17 4.80
N GLU A 171 21.32 -4.21 5.62
CA GLU A 171 20.35 -5.30 5.57
C GLU A 171 18.94 -4.83 5.99
N ILE A 172 18.85 -3.89 6.93
CA ILE A 172 17.57 -3.27 7.31
C ILE A 172 17.03 -2.42 6.16
N VAL A 173 17.89 -1.65 5.48
CA VAL A 173 17.52 -0.86 4.29
C VAL A 173 17.06 -1.81 3.18
N LYS A 174 17.79 -2.92 2.93
CA LYS A 174 17.43 -3.91 1.93
C LYS A 174 16.08 -4.57 2.25
N ALA A 175 15.84 -4.95 3.51
CA ALA A 175 14.56 -5.51 3.93
C ALA A 175 13.39 -4.52 3.71
N PHE A 176 13.60 -3.25 3.98
CA PHE A 176 12.62 -2.20 3.70
C PHE A 176 12.38 -2.05 2.19
N ASP A 177 13.43 -2.01 1.39
CA ASP A 177 13.36 -1.92 -0.07
C ASP A 177 12.58 -3.09 -0.68
N ILE A 178 12.86 -4.33 -0.24
CA ILE A 178 12.12 -5.53 -0.63
C ILE A 178 10.63 -5.40 -0.28
N SER A 179 10.31 -4.86 0.89
CA SER A 179 8.91 -4.65 1.27
C SER A 179 8.21 -3.68 0.32
N LEU A 180 8.90 -2.64 -0.14
CA LEU A 180 8.35 -1.71 -1.14
C LEU A 180 8.11 -2.42 -2.49
N ILE A 181 9.04 -3.29 -2.93
CA ILE A 181 8.86 -4.08 -4.17
C ILE A 181 7.61 -4.97 -4.06
N LEU A 182 7.45 -5.71 -2.95
CA LEU A 182 6.33 -6.63 -2.77
C LEU A 182 4.97 -5.94 -2.59
N TYR A 183 4.95 -4.69 -2.14
CA TYR A 183 3.74 -3.88 -2.02
C TYR A 183 3.42 -3.03 -3.26
N ALA A 184 4.33 -2.92 -4.23
CA ALA A 184 4.21 -1.97 -5.35
C ALA A 184 2.94 -2.16 -6.18
N GLU A 185 2.52 -3.42 -6.41
CA GLU A 185 1.39 -3.72 -7.26
C GLU A 185 0.71 -5.06 -6.87
N HIS A 186 -0.61 -5.17 -7.13
CA HIS A 186 -1.37 -6.40 -6.91
C HIS A 186 -2.72 -6.38 -7.66
N SER A 187 -2.69 -6.14 -8.97
CA SER A 187 -3.86 -6.17 -9.86
C SER A 187 -5.04 -5.33 -9.34
N PHE A 188 -6.28 -5.73 -9.58
CA PHE A 188 -7.50 -5.00 -9.20
C PHE A 188 -7.88 -5.22 -7.73
N ASN A 189 -6.93 -5.01 -6.79
CA ASN A 189 -7.28 -4.91 -5.39
C ASN A 189 -8.21 -3.71 -5.13
N VAL A 190 -8.81 -3.66 -3.94
CA VAL A 190 -9.88 -2.69 -3.62
C VAL A 190 -9.46 -1.24 -3.87
N SER A 191 -8.27 -0.83 -3.45
CA SER A 191 -7.80 0.55 -3.64
C SER A 191 -7.45 0.87 -5.10
N THR A 192 -6.91 -0.09 -5.84
CA THR A 192 -6.66 0.04 -7.28
C THR A 192 -7.98 0.17 -8.04
N PHE A 193 -8.99 -0.64 -7.72
CA PHE A 193 -10.31 -0.53 -8.33
C PHE A 193 -11.00 0.81 -7.99
N THR A 194 -10.84 1.30 -6.75
CA THR A 194 -11.29 2.65 -6.36
C THR A 194 -10.62 3.73 -7.22
N ALA A 195 -9.30 3.66 -7.42
CA ALA A 195 -8.58 4.59 -8.28
C ALA A 195 -9.11 4.56 -9.73
N ARG A 196 -9.29 3.35 -10.30
CA ARG A 196 -9.83 3.19 -11.67
C ARG A 196 -11.26 3.71 -11.78
N THR A 197 -12.09 3.50 -10.77
CA THR A 197 -13.47 4.03 -10.74
C THR A 197 -13.48 5.55 -10.77
N ILE A 198 -12.65 6.22 -9.96
CA ILE A 198 -12.51 7.68 -9.97
C ILE A 198 -11.98 8.15 -11.33
N THR A 199 -10.92 7.51 -11.82
CA THR A 199 -10.30 7.82 -13.11
C THR A 199 -11.28 7.68 -14.27
N SER A 200 -12.21 6.72 -14.20
CA SER A 200 -13.19 6.45 -15.25
C SER A 200 -14.12 7.64 -15.53
N SER A 201 -14.27 8.54 -14.58
CA SER A 201 -14.99 9.82 -14.75
C SER A 201 -14.15 10.93 -15.39
N LEU A 202 -12.91 10.61 -15.83
CA LEU A 202 -11.89 11.53 -16.33
C LEU A 202 -11.35 12.50 -15.27
N SER A 203 -11.48 12.15 -13.98
CA SER A 203 -10.84 12.87 -12.88
C SER A 203 -9.31 12.73 -12.96
N ASP A 204 -8.60 13.68 -12.34
CA ASP A 204 -7.14 13.71 -12.34
C ASP A 204 -6.49 12.63 -11.46
N ILE A 205 -5.19 12.39 -11.69
CA ILE A 205 -4.43 11.36 -10.97
C ILE A 205 -4.33 11.62 -9.46
N HIS A 206 -4.28 12.88 -9.00
CA HIS A 206 -4.20 13.19 -7.57
C HIS A 206 -5.52 12.85 -6.86
N GLY A 207 -6.66 13.17 -7.48
CA GLY A 207 -7.98 12.78 -6.99
C GLY A 207 -8.14 11.27 -6.91
N ALA A 208 -7.70 10.53 -7.94
CA ALA A 208 -7.76 9.08 -7.98
C ALA A 208 -6.87 8.43 -6.91
N ILE A 209 -5.63 8.91 -6.73
CA ILE A 209 -4.71 8.41 -5.68
C ILE A 209 -5.24 8.77 -4.29
N THR A 210 -5.81 9.96 -4.08
CA THR A 210 -6.44 10.36 -2.82
C THR A 210 -7.54 9.36 -2.41
N GLY A 211 -8.40 8.98 -3.35
CA GLY A 211 -9.43 7.96 -3.12
C GLY A 211 -8.87 6.56 -2.87
N ALA A 212 -7.80 6.19 -3.58
CA ALA A 212 -7.10 4.92 -3.35
C ALA A 212 -6.48 4.85 -1.94
N ILE A 213 -5.86 5.93 -1.45
CA ILE A 213 -5.34 6.03 -0.08
C ILE A 213 -6.46 5.87 0.95
N ALA A 214 -7.60 6.52 0.72
CA ALA A 214 -8.76 6.39 1.60
C ALA A 214 -9.26 4.93 1.67
N SER A 215 -9.33 4.24 0.53
CA SER A 215 -9.70 2.84 0.45
C SER A 215 -8.67 1.91 1.12
N LEU A 216 -7.38 2.18 0.96
CA LEU A 216 -6.31 1.37 1.54
C LEU A 216 -6.30 1.40 3.07
N LYS A 217 -6.75 2.50 3.69
CA LYS A 217 -6.80 2.65 5.16
C LYS A 217 -7.65 1.59 5.85
N GLY A 218 -8.65 1.03 5.17
CA GLY A 218 -9.60 0.09 5.77
C GLY A 218 -8.94 -1.19 6.31
N PRO A 219 -9.36 -1.71 7.48
CA PRO A 219 -8.77 -2.90 8.10
C PRO A 219 -8.98 -4.18 7.29
N LEU A 220 -9.94 -4.20 6.37
CA LEU A 220 -10.14 -5.31 5.42
C LEU A 220 -9.27 -5.17 4.15
N HIS A 221 -8.34 -4.22 4.15
CA HIS A 221 -7.39 -3.99 3.07
C HIS A 221 -6.01 -3.67 3.64
N GLY A 222 -5.40 -2.54 3.33
CA GLY A 222 -4.02 -2.23 3.71
C GLY A 222 -3.78 -2.01 5.21
N GLY A 223 -4.80 -1.70 6.00
CA GLY A 223 -4.70 -1.60 7.47
C GLY A 223 -4.44 -2.92 8.19
N ALA A 224 -4.39 -4.04 7.46
CA ALA A 224 -4.18 -5.36 8.06
C ALA A 224 -2.80 -5.50 8.74
N ASN A 225 -1.75 -4.88 8.22
CA ASN A 225 -0.40 -4.93 8.81
C ASN A 225 -0.32 -4.24 10.19
N GLU A 226 -1.08 -3.17 10.41
CA GLU A 226 -1.23 -2.50 11.70
C GLU A 226 -1.96 -3.41 12.70
N GLU A 227 -3.06 -4.01 12.26
CA GLU A 227 -3.85 -4.93 13.09
C GLU A 227 -3.08 -6.20 13.47
N VAL A 228 -2.24 -6.72 12.57
CA VAL A 228 -1.30 -7.81 12.89
C VAL A 228 -0.40 -7.41 14.06
N MET A 229 0.17 -6.20 14.01
CA MET A 229 1.06 -5.77 15.10
C MET A 229 0.30 -5.52 16.40
N HIS A 230 -0.91 -4.97 16.34
CA HIS A 230 -1.78 -4.85 17.51
C HIS A 230 -2.10 -6.22 18.12
N MET A 231 -2.39 -7.23 17.30
CA MET A 231 -2.59 -8.61 17.72
C MET A 231 -1.34 -9.17 18.40
N MET A 232 -0.17 -9.07 17.79
CA MET A 232 1.08 -9.57 18.36
C MET A 232 1.46 -8.89 19.68
N LYS A 233 1.20 -7.58 19.80
CA LYS A 233 1.38 -6.83 21.06
C LYS A 233 0.42 -7.30 22.16
N ARG A 234 -0.81 -7.74 21.82
CA ARG A 234 -1.72 -8.35 22.82
C ARG A 234 -1.25 -9.73 23.30
N ILE A 235 -0.61 -10.50 22.42
CA ILE A 235 0.00 -11.79 22.79
C ILE A 235 1.18 -11.59 23.75
N LYS A 236 1.96 -10.55 23.56
CA LYS A 236 3.12 -10.07 24.35
C LYS A 236 4.34 -10.99 24.31
N LYS A 237 4.19 -12.28 24.61
CA LYS A 237 5.29 -13.26 24.74
C LYS A 237 4.96 -14.55 24.00
N PRO A 238 5.96 -15.26 23.46
CA PRO A 238 5.76 -16.51 22.73
C PRO A 238 4.99 -17.56 23.53
N GLU A 239 5.22 -17.63 24.85
CA GLU A 239 4.57 -18.61 25.75
C GLU A 239 3.04 -18.45 25.79
N ASN A 240 2.54 -17.25 25.50
CA ASN A 240 1.11 -16.96 25.45
C ASN A 240 0.48 -17.30 24.10
N ALA A 241 1.28 -17.40 23.03
CA ALA A 241 0.77 -17.45 21.65
C ALA A 241 -0.14 -18.63 21.39
N PHE A 242 0.24 -19.83 21.85
CA PHE A 242 -0.58 -21.03 21.66
C PHE A 242 -1.95 -20.92 22.36
N ARG A 243 -1.98 -20.47 23.61
CA ARG A 243 -3.24 -20.27 24.35
C ARG A 243 -4.08 -19.18 23.70
N TRP A 244 -3.45 -18.07 23.31
CA TRP A 244 -4.14 -16.93 22.70
C TRP A 244 -4.83 -17.35 21.40
N ILE A 245 -4.12 -18.00 20.46
CA ILE A 245 -4.71 -18.37 19.17
C ILE A 245 -5.84 -19.39 19.33
N ASN A 246 -5.72 -20.35 20.25
CA ASN A 246 -6.77 -21.31 20.47
C ASN A 246 -8.04 -20.67 21.05
N ASN A 247 -7.90 -19.67 21.94
CA ASN A 247 -9.03 -18.91 22.46
C ASN A 247 -9.67 -18.06 21.35
N ALA A 248 -8.89 -17.38 20.53
CA ALA A 248 -9.39 -16.60 19.39
C ALA A 248 -10.20 -17.48 18.42
N LEU A 249 -9.69 -18.67 18.08
CA LEU A 249 -10.41 -19.62 17.23
C LEU A 249 -11.70 -20.16 17.86
N LYS A 250 -11.71 -20.44 19.17
CA LYS A 250 -12.90 -20.84 19.93
C LYS A 250 -13.98 -19.75 19.91
N ASN A 251 -13.57 -18.51 20.08
CA ASN A 251 -14.46 -17.34 20.08
C ASN A 251 -14.87 -16.91 18.66
N LYS A 252 -14.31 -17.53 17.61
CA LYS A 252 -14.51 -17.11 16.21
C LYS A 252 -14.00 -15.69 15.92
N ASP A 253 -12.99 -15.24 16.66
CA ASP A 253 -12.35 -13.95 16.43
C ASP A 253 -11.57 -13.97 15.10
N VAL A 254 -11.51 -12.81 14.43
CA VAL A 254 -10.71 -12.66 13.22
C VAL A 254 -9.23 -12.61 13.59
N VAL A 255 -8.44 -13.51 13.01
CA VAL A 255 -6.98 -13.53 13.15
C VAL A 255 -6.37 -12.74 11.99
N MET A 256 -5.85 -11.55 12.28
CA MET A 256 -5.34 -10.63 11.24
C MET A 256 -4.05 -11.16 10.62
N GLY A 257 -3.86 -10.83 9.32
CA GLY A 257 -2.70 -11.29 8.54
C GLY A 257 -2.85 -12.70 7.95
N PHE A 258 -4.04 -13.29 8.02
CA PHE A 258 -4.35 -14.61 7.45
C PHE A 258 -5.47 -14.54 6.42
N GLY A 259 -5.35 -15.41 5.40
CA GLY A 259 -6.30 -15.49 4.30
C GLY A 259 -6.06 -14.42 3.22
N HIS A 260 -6.50 -14.74 2.02
CA HIS A 260 -6.41 -13.87 0.87
C HIS A 260 -7.58 -14.13 -0.08
N ARG A 261 -8.05 -13.07 -0.75
CA ARG A 261 -9.21 -13.20 -1.64
C ARG A 261 -8.93 -14.05 -2.89
N VAL A 262 -7.70 -14.02 -3.38
CA VAL A 262 -7.27 -14.70 -4.60
C VAL A 262 -6.45 -15.95 -4.26
N TYR A 263 -5.38 -15.83 -3.47
CA TYR A 263 -4.56 -16.98 -3.07
C TYR A 263 -5.31 -17.90 -2.12
N LYS A 264 -5.27 -19.21 -2.40
CA LYS A 264 -5.89 -20.25 -1.56
C LYS A 264 -4.87 -21.07 -0.76
N SER A 265 -3.68 -21.26 -1.33
CA SER A 265 -2.60 -22.08 -0.76
C SER A 265 -1.42 -21.25 -0.23
N GLY A 266 -1.66 -19.97 0.10
CA GLY A 266 -0.65 -19.03 0.59
C GLY A 266 -0.37 -17.91 -0.39
N ASP A 267 0.01 -16.74 0.15
CA ASP A 267 0.38 -15.56 -0.63
C ASP A 267 1.84 -15.66 -1.10
N SER A 268 2.07 -15.57 -2.40
CA SER A 268 3.38 -15.73 -3.04
C SER A 268 4.46 -14.77 -2.51
N ARG A 269 4.08 -13.68 -1.89
CA ARG A 269 4.99 -12.67 -1.33
C ARG A 269 5.51 -13.04 0.06
N VAL A 270 4.79 -13.91 0.77
CA VAL A 270 5.09 -14.27 2.17
C VAL A 270 6.46 -14.90 2.36
N PRO A 271 6.91 -15.89 1.54
CA PRO A 271 8.21 -16.50 1.75
C PRO A 271 9.36 -15.49 1.76
N THR A 272 9.39 -14.58 0.77
CA THR A 272 10.39 -13.52 0.68
C THR A 272 10.29 -12.54 1.85
N MET A 273 9.08 -12.05 2.17
CA MET A 273 8.89 -11.11 3.26
C MET A 273 9.28 -11.70 4.62
N ARG A 274 8.93 -12.99 4.86
CA ARG A 274 9.30 -13.71 6.08
C ARG A 274 10.80 -13.87 6.23
N GLU A 275 11.51 -14.16 5.13
CA GLU A 275 12.97 -14.26 5.14
C GLU A 275 13.60 -12.93 5.61
N TYR A 276 13.18 -11.80 5.04
CA TYR A 276 13.70 -10.49 5.44
C TYR A 276 13.26 -10.07 6.85
N PHE A 277 12.06 -10.43 7.28
CA PHE A 277 11.66 -10.28 8.69
C PHE A 277 12.61 -11.00 9.64
N LYS A 278 12.97 -12.26 9.36
CA LYS A 278 13.93 -13.04 10.16
C LYS A 278 15.32 -12.39 10.20
N ARG A 279 15.82 -11.91 9.06
CA ARG A 279 17.09 -11.16 8.99
C ARG A 279 17.09 -9.93 9.88
N VAL A 280 16.00 -9.14 9.83
CA VAL A 280 15.84 -7.96 10.70
C VAL A 280 15.78 -8.35 12.17
N ALA A 281 15.07 -9.42 12.54
CA ALA A 281 14.99 -9.93 13.91
C ALA A 281 16.38 -10.35 14.45
N ILE A 282 17.22 -10.97 13.63
CA ILE A 282 18.61 -11.33 13.98
C ILE A 282 19.43 -10.06 14.24
N ILE A 283 19.39 -9.07 13.34
CA ILE A 283 20.16 -7.81 13.48
C ILE A 283 19.72 -7.04 14.72
N LYS A 284 18.41 -7.03 15.00
CA LYS A 284 17.85 -6.36 16.18
C LYS A 284 18.01 -7.16 17.47
N LYS A 285 18.51 -8.40 17.39
CA LYS A 285 18.64 -9.34 18.52
C LYS A 285 17.34 -9.55 19.28
N ASP A 286 16.20 -9.46 18.57
CA ASP A 286 14.85 -9.65 19.12
C ASP A 286 14.06 -10.65 18.26
N LYS A 287 13.91 -11.85 18.76
CA LYS A 287 13.15 -12.94 18.14
C LYS A 287 11.76 -13.15 18.75
N THR A 288 11.29 -12.22 19.56
CA THR A 288 10.01 -12.36 20.27
C THR A 288 8.86 -12.51 19.28
N PHE A 289 8.76 -11.61 18.32
CA PHE A 289 7.69 -11.64 17.32
C PHE A 289 7.86 -12.74 16.28
N GLU A 290 9.09 -13.16 15.97
CA GLU A 290 9.36 -14.31 15.10
C GLU A 290 8.80 -15.61 15.72
N LYS A 291 9.05 -15.84 17.01
CA LYS A 291 8.50 -17.01 17.74
C LYS A 291 6.97 -16.96 17.84
N ILE A 292 6.37 -15.79 18.11
CA ILE A 292 4.89 -15.60 18.10
C ILE A 292 4.35 -15.94 16.70
N TYR A 293 5.00 -15.42 15.66
CA TYR A 293 4.65 -15.67 14.27
C TYR A 293 4.58 -17.17 13.98
N ASP A 294 5.66 -17.91 14.27
CA ASP A 294 5.76 -19.35 13.96
C ASP A 294 4.68 -20.16 14.69
N ILE A 295 4.38 -19.86 15.95
CA ILE A 295 3.35 -20.56 16.73
C ILE A 295 1.94 -20.31 16.18
N VAL A 296 1.60 -19.04 15.91
CA VAL A 296 0.26 -18.68 15.41
C VAL A 296 0.05 -19.22 13.99
N GLU A 297 1.05 -19.07 13.11
CA GLU A 297 1.00 -19.62 11.74
C GLU A 297 0.75 -21.13 11.75
N LYS A 298 1.51 -21.89 12.55
CA LYS A 298 1.34 -23.34 12.68
C LYS A 298 -0.09 -23.72 13.05
N VAL A 299 -0.65 -23.10 14.09
CA VAL A 299 -2.01 -23.40 14.56
C VAL A 299 -3.07 -23.02 13.52
N MET A 300 -2.90 -21.89 12.82
CA MET A 300 -3.84 -21.46 11.76
C MET A 300 -3.85 -22.43 10.59
N ILE A 301 -2.69 -22.88 10.14
CA ILE A 301 -2.58 -23.86 9.05
C ILE A 301 -3.17 -25.21 9.47
N GLU A 302 -2.76 -25.74 10.62
CA GLU A 302 -3.20 -27.08 11.10
C GLU A 302 -4.71 -27.14 11.39
N LYS A 303 -5.29 -26.09 11.99
CA LYS A 303 -6.70 -26.12 12.44
C LYS A 303 -7.70 -25.52 11.46
N LYS A 304 -7.27 -24.63 10.57
CA LYS A 304 -8.16 -23.90 9.66
C LYS A 304 -7.79 -24.02 8.20
N ASN A 305 -6.61 -24.54 7.86
CA ASN A 305 -6.06 -24.53 6.51
C ASN A 305 -6.05 -23.12 5.89
N ILE A 306 -5.77 -22.08 6.74
CA ILE A 306 -5.69 -20.68 6.33
C ILE A 306 -4.24 -20.23 6.45
N TYR A 307 -3.71 -19.72 5.37
CA TYR A 307 -2.31 -19.34 5.22
C TYR A 307 -2.12 -17.85 5.47
N PRO A 308 -0.91 -17.42 5.92
CA PRO A 308 -0.59 -16.01 6.07
C PRO A 308 -0.62 -15.27 4.74
N ASN A 309 -0.96 -13.98 4.80
CA ASN A 309 -0.76 -13.02 3.71
C ASN A 309 0.45 -12.12 4.00
N VAL A 310 0.83 -11.26 3.04
CA VAL A 310 2.04 -10.44 3.13
C VAL A 310 2.08 -9.51 4.34
N ASP A 311 0.94 -9.10 4.89
CA ASP A 311 0.86 -8.21 6.05
C ASP A 311 1.32 -8.88 7.34
N TYR A 312 1.21 -10.22 7.43
CA TYR A 312 1.55 -10.98 8.63
C TYR A 312 3.05 -10.90 9.00
N PRO A 313 4.02 -11.12 8.09
CA PRO A 313 5.44 -10.88 8.37
C PRO A 313 5.82 -9.40 8.35
N THR A 314 5.08 -8.52 7.63
CA THR A 314 5.45 -7.12 7.46
C THR A 314 5.25 -6.30 8.72
N GLY A 315 4.15 -6.50 9.44
CA GLY A 315 3.85 -5.76 10.68
C GLY A 315 4.99 -5.83 11.70
N PRO A 316 5.40 -7.01 12.16
CA PRO A 316 6.51 -7.16 13.11
C PRO A 316 7.86 -6.72 12.52
N MET A 317 8.11 -6.88 11.22
CA MET A 317 9.33 -6.37 10.58
C MET A 317 9.43 -4.85 10.68
N TYR A 318 8.38 -4.10 10.34
CA TYR A 318 8.39 -2.63 10.45
C TYR A 318 8.50 -2.16 11.90
N HIS A 319 7.90 -2.90 12.84
CA HIS A 319 8.05 -2.62 14.26
C HIS A 319 9.51 -2.73 14.71
N LEU A 320 10.21 -3.79 14.31
CA LEU A 320 11.65 -3.97 14.61
C LEU A 320 12.53 -2.91 13.93
N MET A 321 12.12 -2.38 12.79
CA MET A 321 12.78 -1.25 12.14
C MET A 321 12.61 0.07 12.91
N GLY A 322 11.66 0.14 13.86
CA GLY A 322 11.43 1.29 14.74
C GLY A 322 10.31 2.23 14.29
N PHE A 323 9.50 1.83 13.32
CA PHE A 323 8.31 2.59 12.93
C PHE A 323 7.18 2.42 13.94
N ASP A 324 6.41 3.48 14.18
CA ASP A 324 5.17 3.43 14.95
C ASP A 324 4.14 2.59 14.17
N THR A 325 3.29 1.85 14.87
CA THR A 325 2.34 0.90 14.23
C THR A 325 1.44 1.59 13.21
N ASP A 326 0.93 2.78 13.51
CA ASP A 326 0.07 3.56 12.61
C ASP A 326 0.78 4.14 11.37
N PHE A 327 2.11 3.91 11.24
CA PHE A 327 2.88 4.24 10.04
C PHE A 327 3.05 3.07 9.05
N PHE A 328 2.59 1.88 9.37
CA PHE A 328 2.78 0.71 8.50
C PHE A 328 1.98 0.82 7.21
N THR A 329 0.69 1.17 7.30
CA THR A 329 -0.15 1.41 6.12
C THR A 329 0.34 2.61 5.29
N PRO A 330 0.76 3.75 5.86
CA PRO A 330 1.47 4.82 5.14
C PRO A 330 2.71 4.37 4.36
N ILE A 331 3.52 3.46 4.91
CA ILE A 331 4.66 2.87 4.17
C ILE A 331 4.16 2.05 2.98
N PHE A 332 3.06 1.33 3.12
CA PHE A 332 2.41 0.65 2.01
C PHE A 332 1.99 1.66 0.91
N VAL A 333 1.43 2.83 1.27
CA VAL A 333 1.08 3.89 0.31
C VAL A 333 2.29 4.32 -0.52
N ILE A 334 3.46 4.54 0.12
CA ILE A 334 4.69 4.98 -0.54
C ILE A 334 5.01 4.08 -1.75
N SER A 335 4.87 2.79 -1.58
CA SER A 335 5.11 1.81 -2.64
C SER A 335 3.95 1.75 -3.64
N ARG A 336 2.72 1.62 -3.16
CA ARG A 336 1.54 1.34 -3.98
C ARG A 336 1.14 2.51 -4.90
N ILE A 337 1.59 3.73 -4.65
CA ILE A 337 1.48 4.87 -5.58
C ILE A 337 1.96 4.46 -6.98
N THR A 338 3.00 3.64 -7.07
CA THR A 338 3.53 3.12 -8.34
C THR A 338 2.47 2.34 -9.12
N GLY A 339 1.85 1.34 -8.48
CA GLY A 339 0.80 0.52 -9.08
C GLY A 339 -0.46 1.33 -9.40
N TRP A 340 -0.92 2.15 -8.44
CA TRP A 340 -2.09 3.02 -8.69
C TRP A 340 -1.86 3.94 -9.87
N SER A 341 -0.70 4.58 -9.96
CA SER A 341 -0.38 5.49 -11.08
C SER A 341 -0.40 4.77 -12.43
N ALA A 342 0.16 3.56 -12.49
CA ALA A 342 0.12 2.75 -13.72
C ALA A 342 -1.32 2.40 -14.12
N HIS A 343 -2.15 1.97 -13.18
CA HIS A 343 -3.57 1.65 -13.41
C HIS A 343 -4.39 2.89 -13.82
N ILE A 344 -4.11 4.06 -13.25
CA ILE A 344 -4.74 5.32 -13.62
C ILE A 344 -4.38 5.70 -15.07
N MET A 345 -3.09 5.58 -15.42
CA MET A 345 -2.63 5.84 -16.79
C MET A 345 -3.25 4.87 -17.80
N GLU A 346 -3.33 3.58 -17.45
CA GLU A 346 -3.98 2.57 -18.29
C GLU A 346 -5.47 2.88 -18.48
N GLN A 347 -6.19 3.23 -17.39
CA GLN A 347 -7.60 3.61 -17.44
C GLN A 347 -7.83 4.85 -18.32
N HIS A 348 -7.02 5.91 -18.20
CA HIS A 348 -7.14 7.09 -19.05
C HIS A 348 -6.91 6.79 -20.53
N THR A 349 -6.03 5.81 -20.86
CA THR A 349 -5.69 5.48 -22.26
C THR A 349 -6.85 4.77 -22.97
N ALA A 350 -7.61 3.90 -22.28
CA ALA A 350 -8.72 3.12 -22.84
C ALA A 350 -9.98 3.30 -21.98
N ASN A 351 -10.37 4.57 -21.72
CA ASN A 351 -11.37 4.86 -20.71
C ASN A 351 -12.78 4.47 -21.09
N LYS A 352 -13.45 3.80 -20.17
CA LYS A 352 -14.92 3.66 -20.12
C LYS A 352 -15.39 3.99 -18.71
N LEU A 353 -16.51 4.72 -18.61
CA LEU A 353 -17.12 5.06 -17.32
C LEU A 353 -17.57 3.81 -16.58
N ILE A 354 -17.04 3.59 -15.39
CA ILE A 354 -17.42 2.47 -14.51
C ILE A 354 -18.69 2.87 -13.74
N ARG A 355 -19.84 2.35 -14.19
CA ARG A 355 -21.14 2.66 -13.61
C ARG A 355 -22.02 1.42 -13.58
N PRO A 356 -21.94 0.60 -12.52
CA PRO A 356 -22.79 -0.59 -12.37
C PRO A 356 -24.25 -0.21 -12.10
N LEU A 357 -25.15 -1.19 -12.26
CA LEU A 357 -26.56 -1.08 -11.89
C LEU A 357 -26.77 -1.56 -10.45
N ALA A 358 -27.86 -1.07 -9.83
CA ALA A 358 -28.31 -1.54 -8.53
C ALA A 358 -29.69 -2.20 -8.66
N SER A 359 -29.91 -3.28 -7.90
CA SER A 359 -31.24 -3.85 -7.67
C SER A 359 -31.91 -3.04 -6.55
N TYR A 360 -32.86 -2.19 -6.92
CA TYR A 360 -33.59 -1.37 -5.96
C TYR A 360 -34.57 -2.22 -5.14
N LYS A 361 -34.48 -2.15 -3.83
CA LYS A 361 -35.35 -2.85 -2.86
C LYS A 361 -36.19 -1.91 -1.98
N GLY A 362 -36.17 -0.62 -2.27
CA GLY A 362 -36.97 0.36 -1.54
C GLY A 362 -38.45 0.38 -1.94
N ASN A 363 -39.15 1.40 -1.49
CA ASN A 363 -40.57 1.57 -1.81
C ASN A 363 -40.82 1.71 -3.30
N LYS A 364 -41.96 1.19 -3.78
CA LYS A 364 -42.44 1.43 -5.14
C LYS A 364 -42.68 2.91 -5.38
N HIS A 365 -42.89 3.29 -6.63
CA HIS A 365 -43.19 4.67 -7.01
C HIS A 365 -44.36 5.23 -6.16
N ARG A 366 -44.14 6.37 -5.50
CA ARG A 366 -45.11 7.05 -4.63
C ARG A 366 -45.33 8.47 -5.09
N LYS A 367 -46.58 8.94 -4.98
CA LYS A 367 -46.90 10.35 -5.19
C LYS A 367 -46.31 11.20 -4.09
N VAL A 368 -45.77 12.35 -4.44
CA VAL A 368 -45.39 13.37 -3.45
C VAL A 368 -46.65 14.12 -3.05
N LEU A 369 -47.03 13.98 -1.80
CA LEU A 369 -48.13 14.77 -1.21
C LEU A 369 -47.64 16.15 -0.82
N GLN A 370 -48.55 17.13 -0.70
CA GLN A 370 -48.19 18.42 -0.13
C GLN A 370 -47.80 18.30 1.36
N LEU A 371 -47.00 19.23 1.87
CA LEU A 371 -46.44 19.14 3.21
C LEU A 371 -47.51 18.93 4.30
N ASN A 372 -48.65 19.60 4.18
CA ASN A 372 -49.79 19.46 5.09
C ASN A 372 -50.60 18.16 4.95
N GLN A 373 -50.24 17.29 3.99
CA GLN A 373 -50.89 16.00 3.74
C GLN A 373 -49.97 14.80 4.00
N ARG A 374 -48.78 15.01 4.58
CA ARG A 374 -47.76 13.97 4.88
C ARG A 374 -47.87 13.50 6.32
#